data_32668923771341e4287ed0fc7a19b14f
#
_entry.id   32668923771341e4287ed0fc7a19b14f
#
_cell.length_a   1.000
_cell.length_b   1.000
_cell.length_c   1.000
_cell.angle_alpha   90.00
_cell.angle_beta   90.00
_cell.angle_gamma   90.00
#
_symmetry.space_group_name_H-M   'P 1'
#
loop_
_entity.id
_entity.type
_entity.pdbx_description
1 polymer ?
#
loop_
_entity_poly.entity_id
_entity_poly.type
_entity_poly.pdbx_seq_one_letter_code
_entity_poly.pdbx_strand_id
1 'polypeptide(L)'
;MSRVRTRPTRDDTCEKLFEAAARVFEEQGIGGASIETIAAAAGFTRGAFYSNFKSKDELIIAMLEDHVEQSIRRNLDLLARHSNLPDFLEALRTADRSRQDPLGRSPLLHMEMILFVARAEKRRP
;
A
#
# COMPACT_ATOMS: atom_id res chain seq x y z
N MET A 1 0.24 -17.89 16.68
CA MET A 1 0.11 -17.75 16.22
C MET A 1 -0.10 -17.52 15.50
N SER A 2 0.00 -17.68 15.23
CA SER A 2 -0.12 -17.49 14.38
C SER A 2 -0.43 -17.34 13.61
N ARG A 3 -0.48 -17.17 13.42
CA ARG A 3 -0.69 -16.91 12.57
C ARG A 3 -0.53 -16.78 11.67
N VAL A 4 -0.23 -16.81 11.65
CA VAL A 4 0.12 -16.79 10.90
C VAL A 4 0.12 -16.49 10.13
N ARG A 5 0.47 -16.19 9.96
CA ARG A 5 0.43 -16.03 8.92
C ARG A 5 0.18 -16.81 8.08
N THR A 6 -0.20 -17.11 8.30
CA THR A 6 -0.70 -18.11 7.50
C THR A 6 -1.00 -17.69 6.13
N ARG A 7 -0.42 -16.66 5.68
CA ARG A 7 -0.77 -16.20 4.38
C ARG A 7 0.41 -15.72 3.57
N PRO A 8 1.50 -16.48 3.52
CA PRO A 8 2.59 -16.10 2.64
C PRO A 8 2.13 -15.95 1.19
N THR A 9 1.29 -16.89 0.72
CA THR A 9 0.82 -16.85 -0.66
C THR A 9 -0.12 -15.67 -0.89
N ARG A 10 -1.02 -15.42 0.06
CA ARG A 10 -1.92 -14.29 -0.05
C ARG A 10 -1.17 -12.98 0.02
N ASP A 11 -0.19 -12.90 0.93
CA ASP A 11 0.61 -11.69 1.06
C ASP A 11 1.39 -11.42 -0.21
N ASP A 12 1.93 -12.46 -0.83
CA ASP A 12 2.66 -12.31 -2.07
C ASP A 12 1.76 -11.79 -3.19
N THR A 13 0.54 -12.33 -3.27
CA THR A 13 -0.43 -11.88 -4.26
C THR A 13 -0.80 -10.43 -4.03
N CYS A 14 -1.04 -10.06 -2.77
CA CYS A 14 -1.38 -8.68 -2.44
C CYS A 14 -0.23 -7.73 -2.79
N GLU A 15 1.02 -8.13 -2.50
CA GLU A 15 2.16 -7.29 -2.84
C GLU A 15 2.21 -7.02 -4.33
N LYS A 16 1.99 -8.05 -5.14
CA LYS A 16 2.01 -7.88 -6.59
C LYS A 16 0.89 -6.98 -7.07
N LEU A 17 -0.29 -7.14 -6.48
CA LEU A 17 -1.41 -6.27 -6.82
C LEU A 17 -1.15 -4.82 -6.40
N PHE A 18 -0.56 -4.63 -5.22
CA PHE A 18 -0.25 -3.27 -4.75
C PHE A 18 0.77 -2.59 -5.66
N GLU A 19 1.83 -3.31 -6.06
CA GLU A 19 2.84 -2.75 -6.95
C GLU A 19 2.24 -2.40 -8.31
N ALA A 20 1.43 -3.31 -8.85
CA ALA A 20 0.80 -3.06 -10.14
C ALA A 20 -0.19 -1.90 -10.05
N ALA A 21 -0.98 -1.86 -8.98
CA ALA A 21 -1.95 -0.79 -8.81
C ALA A 21 -1.27 0.57 -8.73
N ALA A 22 -0.17 0.65 -7.96
CA ALA A 22 0.56 1.91 -7.85
C ALA A 22 1.03 2.39 -9.21
N ARG A 23 1.58 1.48 -10.02
CA ARG A 23 2.06 1.81 -11.37
C ARG A 23 0.92 2.31 -12.24
N VAL A 24 -0.20 1.57 -12.24
CA VAL A 24 -1.33 1.93 -13.09
C VAL A 24 -1.95 3.25 -12.65
N PHE A 25 -2.06 3.47 -11.33
CA PHE A 25 -2.59 4.71 -10.80
C PHE A 25 -1.72 5.90 -11.22
N GLU A 26 -0.41 5.73 -11.20
CA GLU A 26 0.49 6.81 -11.60
C GLU A 26 0.40 7.11 -13.09
N GLU A 27 0.17 6.09 -13.89
CA GLU A 27 0.09 6.27 -15.34
C GLU A 27 -1.27 6.77 -15.80
N GLN A 28 -2.33 6.31 -15.19
CA GLN A 28 -3.69 6.55 -15.69
C GLN A 28 -4.57 7.34 -14.73
N GLY A 29 -4.06 7.64 -13.54
CA GLY A 29 -4.87 8.25 -12.50
C GLY A 29 -5.70 7.20 -11.79
N ILE A 30 -6.07 7.51 -10.55
CA ILE A 30 -6.84 6.56 -9.73
C ILE A 30 -8.22 6.34 -10.34
N GLY A 31 -8.88 7.42 -10.74
CA GLY A 31 -10.22 7.31 -11.31
C GLY A 31 -10.25 6.59 -12.64
N GLY A 32 -9.19 6.73 -13.43
CA GLY A 32 -9.14 6.12 -14.76
C GLY A 32 -8.65 4.69 -14.80
N ALA A 33 -8.10 4.20 -13.70
CA ALA A 33 -7.56 2.84 -13.67
C ALA A 33 -8.68 1.83 -13.45
N SER A 34 -8.68 0.76 -14.26
CA SER A 34 -9.68 -0.29 -14.12
C SER A 34 -9.09 -1.48 -13.37
N ILE A 35 -9.98 -2.25 -12.76
CA ILE A 35 -9.57 -3.48 -12.09
C ILE A 35 -8.91 -4.43 -13.09
N GLU A 36 -9.44 -4.50 -14.30
CA GLU A 36 -8.87 -5.37 -15.34
C GLU A 36 -7.44 -4.98 -15.67
N THR A 37 -7.19 -3.68 -15.78
CA THR A 37 -5.83 -3.21 -16.07
C THR A 37 -4.88 -3.53 -14.94
N ILE A 38 -5.32 -3.32 -13.70
CA ILE A 38 -4.50 -3.60 -12.54
C ILE A 38 -4.19 -5.10 -12.45
N ALA A 39 -5.20 -5.94 -12.60
CA ALA A 39 -4.99 -7.39 -12.53
C ALA A 39 -4.02 -7.84 -13.61
N ALA A 40 -4.21 -7.38 -14.84
CA ALA A 40 -3.33 -7.75 -15.94
C ALA A 40 -1.90 -7.30 -15.69
N ALA A 41 -1.73 -6.09 -15.16
CA ALA A 41 -0.39 -5.58 -14.85
C ALA A 41 0.30 -6.41 -13.78
N ALA A 42 -0.48 -7.01 -12.88
CA ALA A 42 0.08 -7.86 -11.83
C ALA A 42 0.31 -9.30 -12.30
N GLY A 43 -0.15 -9.64 -13.50
CA GLY A 43 -0.04 -10.99 -14.02
C GLY A 43 -1.15 -11.90 -13.54
N PHE A 44 -2.29 -11.34 -13.16
CA PHE A 44 -3.41 -12.10 -12.64
C PHE A 44 -4.66 -11.91 -13.49
N THR A 45 -5.61 -12.82 -13.31
CA THR A 45 -6.91 -12.69 -13.91
C THR A 45 -7.79 -11.75 -13.10
N ARG A 46 -8.86 -11.28 -13.69
CA ARG A 46 -9.86 -10.49 -12.99
C ARG A 46 -10.42 -11.26 -11.79
N GLY A 47 -10.66 -12.58 -11.97
CA GLY A 47 -11.15 -13.41 -10.89
C GLY A 47 -10.18 -13.46 -9.71
N ALA A 48 -8.88 -13.51 -9.99
CA ALA A 48 -7.88 -13.51 -8.93
C ALA A 48 -7.92 -12.20 -8.14
N PHE A 49 -8.15 -11.08 -8.84
CA PHE A 49 -8.33 -9.81 -8.14
C PHE A 49 -9.51 -9.90 -7.18
N TYR A 50 -10.65 -10.36 -7.68
CA TYR A 50 -11.87 -10.41 -6.86
C TYR A 50 -11.81 -11.45 -5.75
N SER A 51 -10.87 -12.37 -5.81
CA SER A 51 -10.62 -13.27 -4.67
C SER A 51 -10.03 -12.53 -3.49
N ASN A 52 -9.41 -11.38 -3.71
CA ASN A 52 -8.71 -10.64 -2.67
C ASN A 52 -9.42 -9.33 -2.30
N PHE A 53 -9.99 -8.64 -3.27
CA PHE A 53 -10.60 -7.33 -3.05
C PHE A 53 -11.90 -7.24 -3.83
N LYS A 54 -12.93 -6.72 -3.21
CA LYS A 54 -14.24 -6.63 -3.84
C LYS A 54 -14.34 -5.47 -4.82
N SER A 55 -13.51 -4.47 -4.64
CA SER A 55 -13.60 -3.26 -5.43
C SER A 55 -12.25 -2.56 -5.46
N LYS A 56 -12.13 -1.57 -6.31
CA LYS A 56 -10.95 -0.72 -6.35
C LYS A 56 -10.80 0.05 -5.04
N ASP A 57 -11.90 0.52 -4.48
CA ASP A 57 -11.86 1.22 -3.20
C ASP A 57 -11.28 0.33 -2.10
N GLU A 58 -11.69 -0.93 -2.07
CA GLU A 58 -11.17 -1.86 -1.08
C GLU A 58 -9.67 -2.08 -1.25
N LEU A 59 -9.22 -2.18 -2.49
CA LEU A 59 -7.80 -2.30 -2.77
C LEU A 59 -7.03 -1.07 -2.26
N ILE A 60 -7.56 0.12 -2.54
CA ILE A 60 -6.90 1.36 -2.13
C ILE A 60 -6.80 1.44 -0.61
N ILE A 61 -7.89 1.10 0.08
CA ILE A 61 -7.88 1.11 1.55
C ILE A 61 -6.84 0.12 2.08
N ALA A 62 -6.77 -1.07 1.46
CA ALA A 62 -5.78 -2.06 1.88
C ALA A 62 -4.36 -1.56 1.66
N MET A 63 -4.10 -0.85 0.57
CA MET A 63 -2.78 -0.28 0.32
C MET A 63 -2.43 0.77 1.36
N LEU A 64 -3.40 1.60 1.74
CA LEU A 64 -3.17 2.61 2.76
C LEU A 64 -2.91 1.98 4.12
N GLU A 65 -3.67 0.95 4.46
CA GLU A 65 -3.46 0.24 5.72
C GLU A 65 -2.09 -0.44 5.75
N ASP A 66 -1.69 -1.05 4.64
CA ASP A 66 -0.40 -1.69 4.55
C ASP A 66 0.73 -0.67 4.73
N HIS A 67 0.59 0.50 4.13
CA HIS A 67 1.58 1.56 4.27
C HIS A 67 1.72 1.99 5.73
N VAL A 68 0.60 2.19 6.42
CA VAL A 68 0.63 2.58 7.83
C VAL A 68 1.30 1.48 8.66
N GLU A 69 0.95 0.23 8.42
CA GLU A 69 1.50 -0.87 9.18
C GLU A 69 3.01 -0.97 8.98
N GLN A 70 3.47 -0.86 7.74
CA GLN A 70 4.90 -0.90 7.47
C GLN A 70 5.63 0.29 8.09
N SER A 71 5.00 1.46 8.08
CA SER A 71 5.60 2.65 8.67
C SER A 71 5.75 2.51 10.19
N ILE A 72 4.72 1.97 10.84
CA ILE A 72 4.78 1.74 12.28
C ILE A 72 5.90 0.76 12.60
N ARG A 73 5.95 -0.35 11.88
CA ARG A 73 6.95 -1.38 12.11
C ARG A 73 8.36 -0.82 11.95
N ARG A 74 8.56 -0.05 10.89
CA ARG A 74 9.86 0.57 10.62
C ARG A 74 10.24 1.56 11.71
N ASN A 75 9.28 2.37 12.14
CA ASN A 75 9.55 3.38 13.16
C ASN A 75 9.86 2.73 14.50
N LEU A 76 9.16 1.68 14.86
CA LEU A 76 9.45 0.96 16.10
C LEU A 76 10.84 0.32 16.05
N ASP A 77 11.21 -0.22 14.90
CA ASP A 77 12.54 -0.80 14.74
C ASP A 77 13.62 0.24 14.90
N LEU A 78 13.44 1.41 14.28
CA LEU A 78 14.41 2.49 14.40
C LEU A 78 14.50 3.01 15.83
N LEU A 79 13.37 3.12 16.49
CA LEU A 79 13.33 3.56 17.88
C LEU A 79 14.10 2.60 18.77
N ALA A 80 13.96 1.29 18.52
CA ALA A 80 14.66 0.29 19.32
C ALA A 80 16.17 0.34 19.11
N ARG A 81 16.62 0.79 17.94
CA ARG A 81 18.05 0.82 17.62
C ARG A 81 18.76 2.09 18.07
N HIS A 82 18.03 3.13 18.45
CA HIS A 82 18.64 4.41 18.76
C HIS A 82 18.21 4.85 20.15
N SER A 83 19.20 5.22 20.96
CA SER A 83 18.95 5.48 22.37
C SER A 83 18.59 6.94 22.66
N ASN A 84 18.73 7.83 21.69
CA ASN A 84 18.37 9.23 21.91
C ASN A 84 17.61 9.78 20.72
N LEU A 85 16.91 10.87 20.97
CA LEU A 85 16.03 11.44 19.96
C LEU A 85 16.77 11.96 18.72
N PRO A 86 17.90 12.69 18.86
CA PRO A 86 18.57 13.15 17.65
C PRO A 86 18.97 12.04 16.70
N ASP A 87 19.52 10.95 17.22
CA ASP A 87 19.91 9.82 16.38
C ASP A 87 18.70 9.17 15.73
N PHE A 88 17.61 9.04 16.48
CA PHE A 88 16.38 8.47 15.95
C PHE A 88 15.83 9.32 14.81
N LEU A 89 15.80 10.64 14.98
CA LEU A 89 15.29 11.54 13.95
C LEU A 89 16.14 11.49 12.69
N GLU A 90 17.47 11.41 12.86
CA GLU A 90 18.36 11.30 11.71
C GLU A 90 18.11 9.98 10.97
N ALA A 91 17.91 8.90 11.71
CA ALA A 91 17.63 7.60 11.11
C ALA A 91 16.32 7.62 10.35
N LEU A 92 15.29 8.30 10.89
CA LEU A 92 14.03 8.47 10.19
C LEU A 92 14.22 9.21 8.87
N ARG A 93 15.00 10.26 8.90
CA ARG A 93 15.21 11.09 7.74
C ARG A 93 15.91 10.34 6.62
N THR A 94 16.81 9.44 6.96
CA THR A 94 17.64 8.73 5.98
C THR A 94 17.15 7.32 5.68
N ALA A 95 16.09 6.86 6.33
CA ALA A 95 15.60 5.50 6.13
C ALA A 95 15.12 5.29 4.70
N ASP A 96 15.45 4.12 4.16
CA ASP A 96 14.96 3.73 2.86
C ASP A 96 13.52 3.28 2.99
N ARG A 97 12.61 4.05 2.45
CA ARG A 97 11.17 3.81 2.57
C ARG A 97 10.59 3.10 1.36
N SER A 98 11.41 2.82 0.39
CA SER A 98 10.85 2.48 -0.91
C SER A 98 10.79 0.99 -1.22
N ARG A 99 11.55 0.17 -0.50
CA ARG A 99 11.81 -1.16 -0.99
C ARG A 99 10.55 -1.98 -1.29
N GLN A 100 9.63 -2.04 -0.35
CA GLN A 100 8.46 -2.89 -0.51
C GLN A 100 7.17 -2.14 -0.22
N ASP A 101 7.25 -0.83 -0.30
CA ASP A 101 6.11 0.03 0.03
C ASP A 101 5.92 1.02 -1.10
N PRO A 102 5.01 0.72 -2.04
CA PRO A 102 4.79 1.63 -3.17
C PRO A 102 4.43 3.05 -2.76
N LEU A 103 3.68 3.20 -1.67
CA LEU A 103 3.27 4.53 -1.24
C LEU A 103 4.42 5.28 -0.60
N GLY A 104 5.37 4.56 0.00
CA GLY A 104 6.57 5.20 0.52
C GLY A 104 7.43 5.79 -0.58
N ARG A 105 7.40 5.17 -1.77
CA ARG A 105 8.15 5.69 -2.91
C ARG A 105 7.48 6.88 -3.56
N SER A 106 6.18 7.05 -3.37
CA SER A 106 5.43 8.08 -4.08
C SER A 106 4.51 8.82 -3.12
N PRO A 107 5.03 9.84 -2.44
CA PRO A 107 4.18 10.62 -1.53
C PRO A 107 2.98 11.26 -2.24
N LEU A 108 3.14 11.67 -3.48
CA LEU A 108 2.03 12.25 -4.21
C LEU A 108 0.90 11.25 -4.41
N LEU A 109 1.23 10.04 -4.82
CA LEU A 109 0.22 9.00 -4.97
C LEU A 109 -0.46 8.71 -3.64
N HIS A 110 0.30 8.67 -2.56
CA HIS A 110 -0.25 8.46 -1.22
C HIS A 110 -1.31 9.52 -0.91
N MET A 111 -0.98 10.78 -1.16
CA MET A 111 -1.93 11.87 -0.91
C MET A 111 -3.16 11.76 -1.80
N GLU A 112 -2.95 11.41 -3.05
CA GLU A 112 -4.06 11.26 -3.99
C GLU A 112 -5.02 10.15 -3.55
N MET A 113 -4.46 9.06 -3.03
CA MET A 113 -5.27 7.94 -2.55
C MET A 113 -6.08 8.32 -1.32
N ILE A 114 -5.47 9.06 -0.41
CA ILE A 114 -6.18 9.54 0.77
C ILE A 114 -7.36 10.42 0.34
N LEU A 115 -7.12 11.33 -0.60
CA LEU A 115 -8.17 12.20 -1.09
C LEU A 115 -9.27 11.42 -1.80
N PHE A 116 -8.90 10.42 -2.57
CA PHE A 116 -9.88 9.60 -3.27
C PHE A 116 -10.83 8.91 -2.30
N VAL A 117 -10.26 8.30 -1.25
CA VAL A 117 -11.07 7.61 -0.24
C VAL A 117 -11.93 8.61 0.52
N ALA A 118 -11.37 9.75 0.89
CA ALA A 118 -12.12 10.76 1.63
C ALA A 118 -13.31 11.26 0.82
N ARG A 119 -13.12 11.44 -0.49
CA ARG A 119 -14.21 11.88 -1.36
C ARG A 119 -15.27 10.79 -1.52
N ALA A 120 -14.85 9.55 -1.57
CA ALA A 120 -15.80 8.44 -1.66
C ALA A 120 -16.65 8.36 -0.40
N GLU A 121 -16.05 8.58 0.76
CA GLU A 121 -16.79 8.61 2.01
C GLU A 121 -17.85 9.70 2.03
N LYS A 122 -17.51 10.86 1.50
CA LYS A 122 -18.45 11.98 1.46
C LYS A 122 -19.62 11.72 0.55
N ARG A 123 -19.45 10.87 -0.46
CA ARG A 123 -20.54 10.56 -1.38
C ARG A 123 -21.49 9.49 -0.87
N ARG A 124 -21.15 8.85 0.23
CA ARG A 124 -22.03 7.83 0.79
C ARG A 124 -23.27 8.46 1.39
N PRO A 125 -24.44 7.81 1.18
CA PRO A 125 -25.67 8.32 1.79
C PRO A 125 -25.63 8.25 3.30
#